data_17dee610938f307f53db5097ac50d584
#
_entry.id   17dee610938f307f53db5097ac50d584
#
_cell.length_a   1.000
_cell.length_b   1.000
_cell.length_c   1.000
_cell.angle_alpha   90.00
_cell.angle_beta   90.00
_cell.angle_gamma   90.00
#
_symmetry.space_group_name_H-M   'P 1'
#
loop_
_entity.id
_entity.type
_entity.pdbx_description
1 polymer ?
#
loop_
_entity_poly.entity_id
_entity_poly.type
_entity_poly.pdbx_seq_one_letter_code
_entity_poly.pdbx_strand_id
1 'polypeptide(L)'
;LCRIPHMGIAFMVMMPLLYTDTSAAWRLKSKRQRMAVCAAGVLGESALGVWAALAWSFLPEGGLKSAAFMLATTTWIMTLAINSSPFMRFDGYYLLSDWLGVANLHQRSFALAKWRMRELLFGFGEKKPESFEPWKERALIIYAWATWLYRFFLFCGIALLVYHAFFKLLGIFLFCVEVSVFVMLPILRELKEWALRILKGNAAPRSLWLLFPIAGLLAVFFMP
;
A
#
# COMPACT_ATOMS: atom_id res chain seq x y z
N LEU A 1 -4.98 29.41 -5.42
CA LEU A 1 -4.50 29.28 -4.05
C LEU A 1 -5.34 28.20 -3.35
N CYS A 2 -4.66 27.14 -2.85
CA CYS A 2 -5.31 26.13 -2.04
C CYS A 2 -5.52 26.73 -0.64
N ARG A 3 -6.75 26.80 -0.16
CA ARG A 3 -7.02 27.18 1.23
C ARG A 3 -6.71 25.96 2.11
N ILE A 4 -5.92 26.18 3.14
CA ILE A 4 -5.64 25.19 4.19
C ILE A 4 -6.68 25.45 5.28
N PRO A 5 -7.69 24.57 5.46
CA PRO A 5 -8.75 24.80 6.42
C PRO A 5 -8.27 24.63 7.85
N HIS A 6 -7.40 23.65 8.10
CA HIS A 6 -6.91 23.34 9.43
C HIS A 6 -5.43 22.91 9.40
N MET A 7 -4.68 23.40 10.40
CA MET A 7 -3.33 22.94 10.72
C MET A 7 -3.28 22.72 12.23
N GLY A 8 -2.57 21.71 12.68
CA GLY A 8 -2.51 21.44 14.11
C GLY A 8 -1.55 20.31 14.47
N ILE A 9 -1.62 19.95 15.74
CA ILE A 9 -0.91 18.83 16.32
C ILE A 9 -1.94 17.75 16.63
N ALA A 10 -1.80 16.57 16.05
CA ALA A 10 -2.57 15.39 16.41
C ALA A 10 -1.72 14.44 17.26
N PHE A 11 -2.32 13.83 18.27
CA PHE A 11 -1.67 12.79 19.05
C PHE A 11 -2.05 11.43 18.49
N MET A 12 -1.08 10.70 17.97
CA MET A 12 -1.25 9.32 17.55
C MET A 12 -0.40 8.42 18.43
N VAL A 13 -1.07 7.55 19.23
CA VAL A 13 -0.42 6.66 20.19
C VAL A 13 0.57 7.42 21.09
N MET A 14 0.12 8.55 21.68
CA MET A 14 0.92 9.46 22.53
C MET A 14 2.07 10.20 21.82
N MET A 15 2.28 10.04 20.53
CA MET A 15 3.26 10.83 19.77
C MET A 15 2.57 12.05 19.13
N PRO A 16 3.08 13.27 19.35
CA PRO A 16 2.59 14.46 18.69
C PRO A 16 3.02 14.45 17.22
N LEU A 17 2.05 14.51 16.30
CA LEU A 17 2.28 14.63 14.87
C LEU A 17 1.72 15.96 14.37
N LEU A 18 2.54 16.69 13.65
CA LEU A 18 2.08 17.87 12.92
C LEU A 18 1.27 17.44 11.71
N TYR A 19 0.09 18.01 11.54
CA TYR A 19 -0.72 17.74 10.38
C TYR A 19 -1.21 19.03 9.69
N THR A 20 -1.37 18.94 8.39
CA THR A 20 -1.95 19.98 7.55
C THR A 20 -3.07 19.36 6.71
N ASP A 21 -4.28 19.91 6.83
CA ASP A 21 -5.41 19.44 6.03
C ASP A 21 -5.28 19.98 4.59
N THR A 22 -4.92 19.09 3.69
CA THR A 22 -4.81 19.37 2.26
C THR A 22 -6.02 18.91 1.45
N SER A 23 -7.14 18.58 2.11
CA SER A 23 -8.37 18.10 1.44
C SER A 23 -8.89 19.06 0.37
N ALA A 24 -8.64 20.36 0.51
CA ALA A 24 -8.99 21.34 -0.51
C ALA A 24 -8.19 21.21 -1.82
N ALA A 25 -7.09 20.46 -1.82
CA ALA A 25 -6.28 20.24 -3.03
C ALA A 25 -7.06 19.50 -4.13
N TRP A 26 -8.06 18.68 -3.77
CA TRP A 26 -8.94 18.02 -4.74
C TRP A 26 -9.78 18.98 -5.60
N ARG A 27 -9.98 20.21 -5.14
CA ARG A 27 -10.68 21.29 -5.88
C ARG A 27 -9.80 21.96 -6.93
N LEU A 28 -8.50 21.72 -6.91
CA LEU A 28 -7.57 22.26 -7.90
C LEU A 28 -7.80 21.60 -9.26
N LYS A 29 -8.09 22.41 -10.28
CA LYS A 29 -8.34 21.94 -11.65
C LYS A 29 -7.07 21.38 -12.31
N SER A 30 -5.90 21.93 -11.97
CA SER A 30 -4.64 21.55 -12.57
C SER A 30 -4.03 20.34 -11.87
N LYS A 31 -3.78 19.26 -12.63
CA LYS A 31 -3.06 18.06 -12.19
C LYS A 31 -1.68 18.38 -11.61
N ARG A 32 -0.94 19.31 -12.26
CA ARG A 32 0.38 19.73 -11.80
C ARG A 32 0.34 20.40 -10.42
N GLN A 33 -0.71 21.20 -10.15
CA GLN A 33 -0.87 21.84 -8.85
C GLN A 33 -1.17 20.82 -7.74
N ARG A 34 -2.00 19.80 -8.00
CA ARG A 34 -2.26 18.73 -7.03
C ARG A 34 -0.99 17.95 -6.73
N MET A 35 -0.26 17.55 -7.78
CA MET A 35 1.03 16.87 -7.63
C MET A 35 2.04 17.71 -6.85
N ALA A 36 2.09 19.02 -7.08
CA ALA A 36 2.96 19.92 -6.33
C ALA A 36 2.61 19.98 -4.84
N VAL A 37 1.32 19.94 -4.49
CA VAL A 37 0.89 19.88 -3.08
C VAL A 37 1.32 18.58 -2.41
N CYS A 38 1.12 17.43 -3.08
CA CYS A 38 1.58 16.13 -2.55
C CYS A 38 3.11 16.05 -2.46
N ALA A 39 3.82 16.57 -3.46
CA ALA A 39 5.29 16.57 -3.47
C ALA A 39 5.87 17.53 -2.41
N ALA A 40 5.16 18.61 -2.05
CA ALA A 40 5.65 19.58 -1.08
C ALA A 40 5.89 18.97 0.31
N GLY A 41 5.07 17.99 0.74
CA GLY A 41 5.26 17.23 1.98
C GLY A 41 6.60 16.49 1.97
N VAL A 42 6.80 15.65 0.97
CA VAL A 42 8.03 14.85 0.79
C VAL A 42 9.27 15.75 0.65
N LEU A 43 9.17 16.84 -0.11
CA LEU A 43 10.28 17.78 -0.29
C LEU A 43 10.60 18.56 0.99
N GLY A 44 9.58 18.98 1.75
CA GLY A 44 9.74 19.68 3.01
C GLY A 44 10.41 18.81 4.07
N GLU A 45 9.95 17.58 4.23
CA GLU A 45 10.60 16.60 5.12
C GLU A 45 12.03 16.28 4.67
N SER A 46 12.25 16.08 3.36
CA SER A 46 13.59 15.84 2.83
C SER A 46 14.54 17.02 3.11
N ALA A 47 14.08 18.25 2.95
CA ALA A 47 14.84 19.45 3.27
C ALA A 47 15.18 19.51 4.76
N LEU A 48 14.21 19.21 5.64
CA LEU A 48 14.46 19.13 7.09
C LEU A 48 15.54 18.10 7.42
N GLY A 49 15.47 16.91 6.80
CA GLY A 49 16.48 15.86 6.96
C GLY A 49 17.88 16.30 6.53
N VAL A 50 17.99 17.02 5.40
CA VAL A 50 19.26 17.59 4.93
C VAL A 50 19.82 18.60 5.92
N TRP A 51 19.00 19.56 6.37
CA TRP A 51 19.43 20.56 7.37
C TRP A 51 19.83 19.93 8.69
N ALA A 52 19.11 18.91 9.15
CA ALA A 52 19.48 18.17 10.37
C ALA A 52 20.80 17.42 10.20
N ALA A 53 21.05 16.79 9.03
CA ALA A 53 22.30 16.11 8.73
C ALA A 53 23.49 17.10 8.63
N LEU A 54 23.27 18.27 8.04
CA LEU A 54 24.28 19.35 8.03
C LEU A 54 24.58 19.83 9.45
N ALA A 55 23.54 20.09 10.25
CA ALA A 55 23.73 20.50 11.64
C ALA A 55 24.52 19.45 12.42
N TRP A 56 24.19 18.17 12.26
CA TRP A 56 24.94 17.06 12.88
C TRP A 56 26.44 17.09 12.52
N SER A 57 26.78 17.42 11.26
CA SER A 57 28.17 17.45 10.80
C SER A 57 29.01 18.58 11.45
N PHE A 58 28.38 19.71 11.81
CA PHE A 58 29.07 20.89 12.35
C PHE A 58 28.96 21.02 13.87
N LEU A 59 28.05 20.33 14.53
CA LEU A 59 27.86 20.42 15.98
C LEU A 59 28.97 19.66 16.73
N PRO A 60 29.43 20.21 17.86
CA PRO A 60 30.34 19.52 18.76
C PRO A 60 29.65 18.33 19.42
N GLU A 61 30.45 17.37 19.91
CA GLU A 61 29.92 16.19 20.62
C GLU A 61 29.07 16.62 21.81
N GLY A 62 27.82 16.08 21.87
CA GLY A 62 26.87 16.41 22.94
C GLY A 62 25.42 16.13 22.54
N GLY A 63 24.49 16.47 23.43
CA GLY A 63 23.06 16.19 23.25
C GLY A 63 22.46 16.79 22.01
N LEU A 64 22.88 17.98 21.57
CA LEU A 64 22.42 18.63 20.36
C LEU A 64 22.85 17.86 19.10
N LYS A 65 24.07 17.34 19.06
CA LYS A 65 24.55 16.52 17.94
C LYS A 65 23.75 15.22 17.83
N SER A 66 23.50 14.57 18.98
CA SER A 66 22.69 13.36 19.03
C SER A 66 21.23 13.62 18.58
N ALA A 67 20.66 14.75 19.02
CA ALA A 67 19.31 15.14 18.59
C ALA A 67 19.23 15.42 17.07
N ALA A 68 20.23 16.12 16.52
CA ALA A 68 20.32 16.36 15.07
C ALA A 68 20.47 15.06 14.28
N PHE A 69 21.26 14.11 14.75
CA PHE A 69 21.40 12.78 14.16
C PHE A 69 20.08 12.00 14.18
N MET A 70 19.40 11.97 15.32
CA MET A 70 18.11 11.31 15.45
C MET A 70 17.06 11.95 14.52
N LEU A 71 17.02 13.28 14.46
CA LEU A 71 16.09 13.99 13.57
C LEU A 71 16.39 13.67 12.11
N ALA A 72 17.65 13.72 11.68
CA ALA A 72 18.04 13.40 10.31
C ALA A 72 17.67 11.97 9.93
N THR A 73 18.06 10.99 10.73
CA THR A 73 17.83 9.57 10.45
C THR A 73 16.32 9.23 10.45
N THR A 74 15.58 9.73 11.45
CA THR A 74 14.12 9.49 11.53
C THR A 74 13.42 10.12 10.35
N THR A 75 13.74 11.36 10.00
CA THR A 75 13.13 12.06 8.85
C THR A 75 13.41 11.30 7.55
N TRP A 76 14.66 10.89 7.30
CA TRP A 76 14.99 10.13 6.09
C TRP A 76 14.26 8.79 6.01
N ILE A 77 14.20 8.04 7.11
CA ILE A 77 13.49 6.76 7.15
C ILE A 77 11.99 6.98 6.89
N MET A 78 11.36 7.93 7.59
CA MET A 78 9.92 8.20 7.44
C MET A 78 9.59 8.69 6.03
N THR A 79 10.36 9.62 5.49
CA THR A 79 10.11 10.21 4.17
C THR A 79 10.34 9.20 3.05
N LEU A 80 11.51 8.54 3.01
CA LEU A 80 11.86 7.66 1.91
C LEU A 80 11.16 6.30 1.99
N ALA A 81 11.12 5.69 3.18
CA ALA A 81 10.56 4.34 3.32
C ALA A 81 9.03 4.33 3.42
N ILE A 82 8.44 5.34 4.06
CA ILE A 82 7.00 5.36 4.35
C ILE A 82 6.27 6.35 3.44
N ASN A 83 6.57 7.66 3.54
CA ASN A 83 5.79 8.69 2.87
C ASN A 83 5.92 8.66 1.35
N SER A 84 7.11 8.32 0.83
CA SER A 84 7.33 8.18 -0.62
C SER A 84 6.81 6.88 -1.21
N SER A 85 6.40 5.91 -0.36
CA SER A 85 5.89 4.63 -0.85
C SER A 85 4.56 4.79 -1.58
N PRO A 86 4.44 4.33 -2.84
CA PRO A 86 3.18 4.36 -3.57
C PRO A 86 2.22 3.24 -3.17
N PHE A 87 2.65 2.28 -2.36
CA PHE A 87 1.91 1.06 -2.01
C PHE A 87 1.04 1.21 -0.76
N MET A 88 1.26 2.27 0.01
CA MET A 88 0.45 2.67 1.15
C MET A 88 -0.19 4.02 0.86
N ARG A 89 -1.28 4.38 1.56
CA ARG A 89 -1.99 5.66 1.33
C ARG A 89 -1.28 6.83 2.00
N PHE A 90 -0.03 7.05 1.61
CA PHE A 90 0.79 8.20 1.97
C PHE A 90 0.99 9.11 0.75
N ASP A 91 1.84 10.10 0.86
CA ASP A 91 2.05 11.10 -0.20
C ASP A 91 2.45 10.48 -1.55
N GLY A 92 3.32 9.46 -1.53
CA GLY A 92 3.70 8.72 -2.73
C GLY A 92 2.53 8.07 -3.47
N TYR A 93 1.54 7.56 -2.74
CA TYR A 93 0.32 7.02 -3.34
C TYR A 93 -0.51 8.10 -4.04
N TYR A 94 -0.71 9.25 -3.41
CA TYR A 94 -1.48 10.34 -3.99
C TYR A 94 -0.76 10.93 -5.20
N LEU A 95 0.56 11.05 -5.13
CA LEU A 95 1.39 11.50 -6.23
C LEU A 95 1.25 10.56 -7.45
N LEU A 96 1.33 9.24 -7.23
CA LEU A 96 1.15 8.23 -8.28
C LEU A 96 -0.29 8.25 -8.84
N SER A 97 -1.29 8.36 -7.96
CA SER A 97 -2.71 8.45 -8.32
C SER A 97 -2.97 9.66 -9.24
N ASP A 98 -2.44 10.82 -8.88
CA ASP A 98 -2.56 12.04 -9.68
C ASP A 98 -1.75 11.96 -10.98
N TRP A 99 -0.56 11.34 -10.96
CA TRP A 99 0.25 11.14 -12.16
C TRP A 99 -0.46 10.26 -13.19
N LEU A 100 -1.04 9.14 -12.77
CA LEU A 100 -1.83 8.25 -13.62
C LEU A 100 -3.18 8.86 -14.00
N GLY A 101 -3.68 9.84 -13.22
CA GLY A 101 -5.00 10.42 -13.38
C GLY A 101 -6.13 9.44 -13.00
N VAL A 102 -5.88 8.57 -12.02
CA VAL A 102 -6.80 7.54 -11.55
C VAL A 102 -7.10 7.77 -10.07
N ALA A 103 -8.26 8.32 -9.78
CA ALA A 103 -8.73 8.45 -8.40
C ALA A 103 -9.00 7.07 -7.78
N ASN A 104 -8.83 6.94 -6.45
CA ASN A 104 -8.99 5.68 -5.74
C ASN A 104 -8.18 4.53 -6.36
N LEU A 105 -6.92 4.81 -6.67
CA LEU A 105 -5.99 3.94 -7.38
C LEU A 105 -5.99 2.49 -6.83
N HIS A 106 -5.92 2.29 -5.50
CA HIS A 106 -5.96 0.95 -4.90
C HIS A 106 -7.22 0.18 -5.30
N GLN A 107 -8.40 0.76 -5.04
CA GLN A 107 -9.66 0.05 -5.24
C GLN A 107 -9.87 -0.34 -6.70
N ARG A 108 -9.59 0.58 -7.62
CA ARG A 108 -9.76 0.38 -9.07
C ARG A 108 -8.73 -0.61 -9.63
N SER A 109 -7.46 -0.53 -9.18
CA SER A 109 -6.41 -1.46 -9.58
C SER A 109 -6.67 -2.88 -9.11
N PHE A 110 -7.10 -3.05 -7.85
CA PHE A 110 -7.44 -4.37 -7.33
C PHE A 110 -8.69 -4.96 -8.01
N ALA A 111 -9.72 -4.15 -8.29
CA ALA A 111 -10.90 -4.61 -9.03
C ALA A 111 -10.51 -5.11 -10.44
N LEU A 112 -9.65 -4.37 -11.13
CA LEU A 112 -9.17 -4.72 -12.47
C LEU A 112 -8.27 -5.97 -12.45
N ALA A 113 -7.36 -6.08 -11.47
CA ALA A 113 -6.48 -7.25 -11.32
C ALA A 113 -7.29 -8.52 -11.02
N LYS A 114 -8.28 -8.44 -10.13
CA LYS A 114 -9.20 -9.56 -9.83
C LYS A 114 -10.01 -9.97 -11.04
N TRP A 115 -10.57 -9.00 -11.77
CA TRP A 115 -11.28 -9.28 -13.02
C TRP A 115 -10.35 -9.98 -14.03
N ARG A 116 -9.14 -9.46 -14.23
CA ARG A 116 -8.16 -10.06 -15.15
C ARG A 116 -7.77 -11.48 -14.77
N MET A 117 -7.57 -11.72 -13.48
CA MET A 117 -7.25 -13.04 -12.95
C MET A 117 -8.41 -14.03 -13.19
N ARG A 118 -9.66 -13.62 -12.91
CA ARG A 118 -10.86 -14.44 -13.16
C ARG A 118 -11.04 -14.75 -14.63
N GLU A 119 -10.84 -13.77 -15.49
CA GLU A 119 -10.96 -13.96 -16.94
C GLU A 119 -9.86 -14.89 -17.47
N LEU A 120 -8.62 -14.74 -16.98
CA LEU A 120 -7.50 -15.61 -17.36
C LEU A 120 -7.72 -17.07 -16.91
N LEU A 121 -8.21 -17.27 -15.68
CA LEU A 121 -8.37 -18.59 -15.09
C LEU A 121 -9.62 -19.30 -15.58
N PHE A 122 -10.73 -18.60 -15.71
CA PHE A 122 -12.04 -19.20 -15.91
C PHE A 122 -12.74 -18.77 -17.19
N GLY A 123 -12.35 -17.67 -17.82
CA GLY A 123 -13.00 -17.18 -19.04
C GLY A 123 -14.49 -16.90 -18.85
N PHE A 124 -14.89 -16.29 -17.73
CA PHE A 124 -16.30 -16.03 -17.42
C PHE A 124 -16.99 -15.07 -18.41
N GLY A 125 -16.24 -14.37 -19.28
CA GLY A 125 -16.80 -13.38 -20.20
C GLY A 125 -17.41 -12.17 -19.50
N GLU A 126 -16.95 -11.87 -18.27
CA GLU A 126 -17.47 -10.74 -17.50
C GLU A 126 -17.08 -9.41 -18.13
N LYS A 127 -18.04 -8.47 -18.12
CA LYS A 127 -17.75 -7.11 -18.54
C LYS A 127 -16.64 -6.54 -17.68
N LYS A 128 -15.68 -5.91 -18.35
CA LYS A 128 -14.58 -5.20 -17.68
C LYS A 128 -15.15 -4.16 -16.70
N PRO A 129 -14.68 -4.12 -15.45
CA PRO A 129 -15.17 -3.16 -14.45
C PRO A 129 -15.08 -1.72 -14.94
N GLU A 130 -14.00 -1.42 -15.66
CA GLU A 130 -13.73 -0.09 -16.17
C GLU A 130 -12.78 -0.19 -17.38
N SER A 131 -13.02 0.66 -18.39
CA SER A 131 -12.16 0.72 -19.59
C SER A 131 -11.08 1.78 -19.40
N PHE A 132 -9.82 1.37 -19.51
CA PHE A 132 -8.66 2.25 -19.53
C PHE A 132 -7.90 2.11 -20.84
N GLU A 133 -7.04 3.07 -21.13
CA GLU A 133 -6.03 2.92 -22.17
C GLU A 133 -5.16 1.67 -21.89
N PRO A 134 -4.73 0.92 -22.91
CA PRO A 134 -4.05 -0.37 -22.72
C PRO A 134 -2.81 -0.31 -21.82
N TRP A 135 -2.05 0.77 -21.89
CA TRP A 135 -0.87 0.95 -21.05
C TRP A 135 -1.23 1.22 -19.58
N LYS A 136 -2.29 2.03 -19.33
CA LYS A 136 -2.79 2.28 -17.96
C LYS A 136 -3.34 1.02 -17.35
N GLU A 137 -4.08 0.23 -18.12
CA GLU A 137 -4.62 -1.05 -17.65
C GLU A 137 -3.50 -1.98 -17.16
N ARG A 138 -2.44 -2.13 -17.96
CA ARG A 138 -1.26 -2.92 -17.55
C ARG A 138 -0.60 -2.37 -16.30
N ALA A 139 -0.39 -1.06 -16.26
CA ALA A 139 0.19 -0.39 -15.09
C ALA A 139 -0.64 -0.61 -13.82
N LEU A 140 -1.97 -0.52 -13.90
CA LEU A 140 -2.87 -0.75 -12.78
C LEU A 140 -2.84 -2.20 -12.28
N ILE A 141 -2.79 -3.17 -13.19
CA ILE A 141 -2.69 -4.60 -12.83
C ILE A 141 -1.34 -4.87 -12.14
N ILE A 142 -0.23 -4.40 -12.72
CA ILE A 142 1.10 -4.55 -12.13
C ILE A 142 1.15 -3.87 -10.76
N TYR A 143 0.60 -2.66 -10.64
CA TYR A 143 0.52 -1.94 -9.38
C TYR A 143 -0.27 -2.71 -8.30
N ALA A 144 -1.39 -3.35 -8.65
CA ALA A 144 -2.15 -4.14 -7.69
C ALA A 144 -1.34 -5.33 -7.15
N TRP A 145 -0.66 -6.08 -8.01
CA TRP A 145 0.20 -7.20 -7.61
C TRP A 145 1.41 -6.74 -6.81
N ALA A 146 2.07 -5.67 -7.24
CA ALA A 146 3.20 -5.08 -6.52
C ALA A 146 2.78 -4.60 -5.13
N THR A 147 1.59 -3.98 -5.02
CA THR A 147 1.04 -3.52 -3.73
C THR A 147 0.74 -4.70 -2.80
N TRP A 148 0.17 -5.78 -3.32
CA TRP A 148 -0.10 -6.98 -2.51
C TRP A 148 1.19 -7.60 -2.00
N LEU A 149 2.18 -7.76 -2.87
CA LEU A 149 3.48 -8.32 -2.53
C LEU A 149 4.23 -7.44 -1.51
N TYR A 150 4.27 -6.13 -1.75
CA TYR A 150 4.87 -5.17 -0.83
C TYR A 150 4.26 -5.25 0.57
N ARG A 151 2.93 -5.27 0.66
CA ARG A 151 2.23 -5.38 1.94
C ARG A 151 2.53 -6.69 2.65
N PHE A 152 2.56 -7.79 1.92
CA PHE A 152 2.91 -9.09 2.48
C PHE A 152 4.30 -9.05 3.14
N PHE A 153 5.32 -8.58 2.42
CA PHE A 153 6.67 -8.48 2.97
C PHE A 153 6.78 -7.46 4.10
N LEU A 154 6.09 -6.33 4.00
CA LEU A 154 6.09 -5.31 5.04
C LEU A 154 5.53 -5.87 6.36
N PHE A 155 4.37 -6.51 6.31
CA PHE A 155 3.73 -7.04 7.51
C PHE A 155 4.51 -8.23 8.07
N CYS A 156 4.99 -9.16 7.24
CA CYS A 156 5.89 -10.22 7.69
C CYS A 156 7.15 -9.66 8.35
N GLY A 157 7.71 -8.57 7.80
CA GLY A 157 8.86 -7.89 8.39
C GLY A 157 8.56 -7.28 9.76
N ILE A 158 7.38 -6.65 9.90
CA ILE A 158 6.92 -6.10 11.20
C ILE A 158 6.71 -7.23 12.21
N ALA A 159 6.05 -8.31 11.83
CA ALA A 159 5.83 -9.45 12.73
C ALA A 159 7.15 -10.09 13.17
N LEU A 160 8.13 -10.22 12.26
CA LEU A 160 9.46 -10.72 12.56
C LEU A 160 10.23 -9.79 13.49
N LEU A 161 10.14 -8.47 13.27
CA LEU A 161 10.75 -7.47 14.14
C LEU A 161 10.17 -7.55 15.55
N VAL A 162 8.85 -7.63 15.68
CA VAL A 162 8.17 -7.77 16.98
C VAL A 162 8.55 -9.07 17.66
N TYR A 163 8.67 -10.17 16.91
CA TYR A 163 9.10 -11.47 17.44
C TYR A 163 10.50 -11.40 18.05
N HIS A 164 11.42 -10.66 17.43
CA HIS A 164 12.81 -10.54 17.93
C HIS A 164 13.01 -9.43 18.97
N ALA A 165 12.30 -8.31 18.83
CA ALA A 165 12.50 -7.14 19.68
C ALA A 165 11.63 -7.11 20.94
N PHE A 166 10.53 -7.85 20.95
CA PHE A 166 9.58 -7.86 22.07
C PHE A 166 9.33 -9.27 22.59
N PHE A 167 8.05 -9.70 22.58
CA PHE A 167 7.64 -11.01 23.06
C PHE A 167 7.42 -11.95 21.88
N LYS A 168 8.06 -13.11 21.88
CA LYS A 168 7.90 -14.12 20.83
C LYS A 168 6.44 -14.48 20.57
N LEU A 169 5.64 -14.61 21.64
CA LEU A 169 4.22 -14.90 21.55
C LEU A 169 3.45 -13.83 20.79
N LEU A 170 3.75 -12.54 21.02
CA LEU A 170 3.13 -11.42 20.33
C LEU A 170 3.49 -11.41 18.82
N GLY A 171 4.75 -11.68 18.48
CA GLY A 171 5.17 -11.79 17.09
C GLY A 171 4.47 -12.92 16.34
N ILE A 172 4.34 -14.09 16.96
CA ILE A 172 3.59 -15.23 16.39
C ILE A 172 2.10 -14.86 16.23
N PHE A 173 1.49 -14.25 17.24
CA PHE A 173 0.09 -13.82 17.19
C PHE A 173 -0.14 -12.82 16.04
N LEU A 174 0.70 -11.79 15.92
CA LEU A 174 0.64 -10.82 14.82
C LEU A 174 0.79 -11.51 13.46
N PHE A 175 1.76 -12.39 13.31
CA PHE A 175 1.95 -13.14 12.08
C PHE A 175 0.72 -13.98 11.71
N CYS A 176 0.11 -14.67 12.67
CA CYS A 176 -1.12 -15.43 12.44
C CYS A 176 -2.28 -14.52 12.04
N VAL A 177 -2.44 -13.37 12.67
CA VAL A 177 -3.47 -12.38 12.31
C VAL A 177 -3.22 -11.85 10.90
N GLU A 178 -1.99 -11.49 10.58
CA GLU A 178 -1.62 -10.96 9.25
C GLU A 178 -1.87 -11.98 8.15
N VAL A 179 -1.41 -13.21 8.31
CA VAL A 179 -1.65 -14.29 7.34
C VAL A 179 -3.15 -14.54 7.20
N SER A 180 -3.89 -14.57 8.30
CA SER A 180 -5.35 -14.79 8.27
C SER A 180 -6.08 -13.67 7.54
N VAL A 181 -5.77 -12.41 7.85
CA VAL A 181 -6.52 -11.25 7.33
C VAL A 181 -6.06 -10.85 5.93
N PHE A 182 -4.75 -10.86 5.64
CA PHE A 182 -4.21 -10.34 4.39
C PHE A 182 -4.01 -11.41 3.31
N VAL A 183 -3.90 -12.69 3.69
CA VAL A 183 -3.72 -13.79 2.74
C VAL A 183 -4.97 -14.66 2.70
N MET A 184 -5.34 -15.27 3.83
CA MET A 184 -6.40 -16.27 3.87
C MET A 184 -7.77 -15.68 3.54
N LEU A 185 -8.14 -14.57 4.20
CA LEU A 185 -9.47 -13.96 4.03
C LEU A 185 -9.75 -13.47 2.59
N PRO A 186 -8.83 -12.77 1.88
CA PRO A 186 -9.02 -12.45 0.49
C PRO A 186 -9.13 -13.67 -0.42
N ILE A 187 -8.31 -14.71 -0.19
CA ILE A 187 -8.34 -15.95 -0.96
C ILE A 187 -9.69 -16.66 -0.77
N LEU A 188 -10.14 -16.83 0.47
CA LEU A 188 -11.42 -17.47 0.77
C LEU A 188 -12.62 -16.71 0.18
N ARG A 189 -12.59 -15.38 0.20
CA ARG A 189 -13.62 -14.55 -0.43
C ARG A 189 -13.65 -14.76 -1.94
N GLU A 190 -12.49 -14.76 -2.59
CA GLU A 190 -12.41 -15.01 -4.03
C GLU A 190 -12.83 -16.45 -4.38
N LEU A 191 -12.39 -17.45 -3.63
CA LEU A 191 -12.81 -18.84 -3.84
C LEU A 191 -14.33 -19.02 -3.70
N LYS A 192 -14.93 -18.37 -2.71
CA LYS A 192 -16.39 -18.36 -2.53
C LYS A 192 -17.09 -17.73 -3.75
N GLU A 193 -16.61 -16.60 -4.22
CA GLU A 193 -17.13 -15.95 -5.43
C GLU A 193 -17.01 -16.86 -6.65
N TRP A 194 -15.86 -17.53 -6.83
CA TRP A 194 -15.65 -18.46 -7.94
C TRP A 194 -16.58 -19.66 -7.85
N ALA A 195 -16.71 -20.27 -6.67
CA ALA A 195 -17.61 -21.40 -6.45
C ALA A 195 -19.07 -21.03 -6.80
N LEU A 196 -19.56 -19.88 -6.31
CA LEU A 196 -20.91 -19.41 -6.59
C LEU A 196 -21.15 -19.16 -8.09
N ARG A 197 -20.15 -18.69 -8.83
CA ARG A 197 -20.24 -18.42 -10.28
C ARG A 197 -20.20 -19.71 -11.10
N ILE A 198 -19.36 -20.67 -10.70
CA ILE A 198 -19.31 -22.00 -11.34
C ILE A 198 -20.65 -22.72 -11.16
N LEU A 199 -21.23 -22.66 -9.96
CA LEU A 199 -22.54 -23.27 -9.68
C LEU A 199 -23.67 -22.64 -10.49
N LYS A 200 -23.56 -21.36 -10.85
CA LYS A 200 -24.52 -20.67 -11.75
C LYS A 200 -24.34 -20.98 -13.23
N GLY A 201 -23.45 -21.90 -13.59
CA GLY A 201 -23.28 -22.36 -14.97
C GLY A 201 -22.53 -21.40 -15.90
N ASN A 202 -21.89 -20.37 -15.39
CA ASN A 202 -21.19 -19.34 -16.18
C ASN A 202 -19.72 -19.70 -16.50
N ALA A 203 -19.26 -20.91 -16.20
CA ALA A 203 -17.87 -21.31 -16.44
C ALA A 203 -17.71 -22.05 -17.75
N ALA A 204 -16.71 -21.68 -18.55
CA ALA A 204 -16.32 -22.45 -19.72
C ALA A 204 -15.72 -23.82 -19.30
N PRO A 205 -15.98 -24.92 -20.00
CA PRO A 205 -15.56 -26.27 -19.61
C PRO A 205 -14.03 -26.45 -19.48
N ARG A 206 -13.24 -25.57 -20.08
CA ARG A 206 -11.77 -25.53 -19.92
C ARG A 206 -11.29 -25.15 -18.52
N SER A 207 -12.09 -24.47 -17.74
CA SER A 207 -11.71 -23.91 -16.44
C SER A 207 -11.74 -24.92 -15.29
N LEU A 208 -12.48 -26.02 -15.44
CA LEU A 208 -12.55 -27.07 -14.40
C LEU A 208 -11.21 -27.77 -14.16
N TRP A 209 -10.35 -27.87 -15.20
CA TRP A 209 -9.01 -28.46 -15.07
C TRP A 209 -8.06 -27.64 -14.19
N LEU A 210 -8.27 -26.34 -14.06
CA LEU A 210 -7.47 -25.47 -13.21
C LEU A 210 -7.84 -25.58 -11.71
N LEU A 211 -8.99 -26.17 -11.39
CA LEU A 211 -9.37 -26.46 -10.02
C LEU A 211 -8.53 -27.59 -9.41
N PHE A 212 -8.01 -28.53 -10.23
CA PHE A 212 -7.20 -29.65 -9.76
C PHE A 212 -5.86 -29.21 -9.16
N PRO A 213 -5.03 -28.34 -9.82
CA PRO A 213 -3.79 -27.88 -9.21
C PRO A 213 -4.04 -26.96 -8.00
N ILE A 214 -5.13 -26.17 -8.01
CA ILE A 214 -5.50 -25.32 -6.86
C ILE A 214 -5.95 -26.18 -5.67
N ALA A 215 -6.77 -27.20 -5.91
CA ALA A 215 -7.17 -28.17 -4.90
C ALA A 215 -5.97 -29.00 -4.40
N GLY A 216 -5.04 -29.35 -5.29
CA GLY A 216 -3.80 -30.04 -4.95
C GLY A 216 -2.87 -29.18 -4.09
N LEU A 217 -2.74 -27.90 -4.42
CA LEU A 217 -1.95 -26.94 -3.65
C LEU A 217 -2.57 -26.69 -2.25
N LEU A 218 -3.90 -26.60 -2.18
CA LEU A 218 -4.62 -26.52 -0.92
C LEU A 218 -4.49 -27.82 -0.11
N ALA A 219 -4.59 -28.97 -0.74
CA ALA A 219 -4.41 -30.27 -0.07
C ALA A 219 -3.01 -30.46 0.51
N VAL A 220 -1.97 -30.02 -0.21
CA VAL A 220 -0.57 -30.05 0.29
C VAL A 220 -0.37 -29.10 1.47
N PHE A 221 -1.09 -27.97 1.51
CA PHE A 221 -1.02 -27.01 2.61
C PHE A 221 -1.78 -27.44 3.86
N PHE A 222 -2.78 -28.36 3.71
CA PHE A 222 -3.60 -28.88 4.80
C PHE A 222 -3.27 -30.35 5.17
N MET A 223 -2.28 -30.97 4.55
CA MET A 223 -1.76 -32.24 5.05
C MET A 223 -0.86 -32.01 6.27
N PRO A 224 -1.15 -32.68 7.41
CA PRO A 224 -0.36 -32.56 8.64
C PRO A 224 1.07 -33.09 8.47
#